data_d41d6f945fef3c9a8426a10361c2ebe3
#
_entry.id   d41d6f945fef3c9a8426a10361c2ebe3
#
_cell.length_a   1.000
_cell.length_b   1.000
_cell.length_c   1.000
_cell.angle_alpha   90.00
_cell.angle_beta   90.00
_cell.angle_gamma   90.00
#
_symmetry.space_group_name_H-M   'P 1'
#
loop_
_entity.id
_entity.type
_entity.pdbx_description
1 polymer ?
#
loop_
_entity_poly.entity_id
_entity_poly.type
_entity_poly.pdbx_seq_one_letter_code
_entity_poly.pdbx_strand_id
1 'polypeptide(L)'
;MGARLSRSDFQWVYTDEPHTTRRREMLQKYPQIKQLMGHDWRIAAQVLLTVIIQLVMAIVVQDLSWKYVWFLTYVISGTLNHSLSISFHEIGHNLAFGNHRPTANRILGFIANLPLCIPSSVTFKKYHIDHHKFQGDDMLDPDLPTYFEAWLFQSRLGKLLYIIVQPILYAVRPLLRVPKPVTLLEVINLLIEIAFDAVIFYFLGMKSFVYLLFGTLLGLGLHPISGHFISEHYIFVEGYETYSYYGPLNYLTFNVGYHNEHHDFPNIPGYALPQLKKIAPDYYDNLPCHYSWMKVLYDFIRNPKLGPQSRIRRTIRSSALKNKNAIDLKNKSKVNEILHEVDNNNNTHPHVSREERKLLNIQKHASRLSTTINGNEHHSKHE
;
A
#
# COMPACT_ATOMS: atom_id res chain seq x y z
N MET A 1 -0.68 -27.48 22.43
CA MET A 1 -1.82 -26.59 22.74
C MET A 1 -1.34 -25.17 22.46
N GLY A 2 -1.86 -24.49 21.43
CA GLY A 2 -1.52 -23.11 21.15
C GLY A 2 -2.13 -22.20 22.21
N ALA A 3 -1.32 -21.31 22.78
CA ALA A 3 -1.83 -20.25 23.65
C ALA A 3 -2.92 -19.47 22.90
N ARG A 4 -4.04 -19.17 23.56
CA ARG A 4 -5.06 -18.29 23.00
C ARG A 4 -4.46 -16.90 22.81
N LEU A 5 -4.36 -16.45 21.57
CA LEU A 5 -3.94 -15.08 21.27
C LEU A 5 -4.97 -14.11 21.85
N SER A 6 -4.51 -13.19 22.68
CA SER A 6 -5.33 -12.13 23.26
C SER A 6 -5.01 -10.78 22.59
N ARG A 7 -5.84 -9.76 22.84
CA ARG A 7 -5.56 -8.41 22.35
C ARG A 7 -4.26 -7.83 22.91
N SER A 8 -3.81 -8.31 24.07
CA SER A 8 -2.56 -7.90 24.72
C SER A 8 -1.29 -8.47 24.06
N ASP A 9 -1.44 -9.45 23.14
CA ASP A 9 -0.29 -10.01 22.41
C ASP A 9 0.16 -9.14 21.24
N PHE A 10 -0.60 -8.08 20.91
CA PHE A 10 -0.25 -7.08 19.90
C PHE A 10 0.30 -5.82 20.58
N GLN A 11 1.24 -5.17 19.90
CA GLN A 11 1.80 -3.92 20.42
C GLN A 11 0.89 -2.74 20.07
N TRP A 12 0.12 -2.29 21.07
CA TRP A 12 -0.75 -1.13 20.97
C TRP A 12 0.00 0.15 21.35
N VAL A 13 -0.16 1.18 20.50
CA VAL A 13 0.34 2.54 20.76
C VAL A 13 -0.79 3.57 20.64
N TYR A 14 -0.61 4.70 21.33
CA TYR A 14 -1.59 5.80 21.37
C TYR A 14 -1.00 7.08 20.75
N THR A 15 0.13 6.95 20.04
CA THR A 15 0.81 8.02 19.33
C THR A 15 0.45 7.96 17.84
N ASP A 16 0.56 9.10 17.16
CA ASP A 16 0.52 9.17 15.72
C ASP A 16 1.73 8.43 15.11
N GLU A 17 1.66 8.11 13.81
CA GLU A 17 2.80 7.57 13.08
C GLU A 17 3.95 8.61 13.01
N PRO A 18 5.23 8.18 12.99
CA PRO A 18 6.35 9.09 13.12
C PRO A 18 6.64 9.91 11.86
N HIS A 19 6.15 9.50 10.70
CA HIS A 19 6.57 10.01 9.40
C HIS A 19 6.11 11.44 9.13
N THR A 20 4.87 11.80 9.50
CA THR A 20 4.33 13.15 9.27
C THR A 20 5.10 14.22 10.05
N THR A 21 5.45 13.94 11.30
CA THR A 21 6.22 14.87 12.14
C THR A 21 7.65 14.97 11.63
N ARG A 22 8.32 13.83 11.37
CA ARG A 22 9.68 13.76 10.85
C ARG A 22 9.81 14.50 9.51
N ARG A 23 8.89 14.29 8.56
CA ARG A 23 8.85 15.02 7.28
C ARG A 23 8.80 16.53 7.46
N ARG A 24 7.96 17.02 8.38
CA ARG A 24 7.82 18.47 8.66
C ARG A 24 9.12 19.07 9.16
N GLU A 25 9.76 18.43 10.11
CA GLU A 25 11.05 18.85 10.68
C GLU A 25 12.15 18.85 9.61
N MET A 26 12.24 17.77 8.84
CA MET A 26 13.22 17.62 7.75
C MET A 26 13.06 18.72 6.69
N LEU A 27 11.85 19.05 6.27
CA LEU A 27 11.62 20.11 5.27
C LEU A 27 11.97 21.50 5.80
N GLN A 28 11.90 21.74 7.11
CA GLN A 28 12.37 22.97 7.74
C GLN A 28 13.90 23.03 7.76
N LYS A 29 14.56 21.93 8.13
CA LYS A 29 16.00 21.86 8.28
C LYS A 29 16.73 21.69 6.92
N TYR A 30 16.15 20.95 5.98
CA TYR A 30 16.71 20.60 4.68
C TYR A 30 15.74 20.92 3.52
N PRO A 31 15.47 22.20 3.24
CA PRO A 31 14.47 22.60 2.23
C PRO A 31 14.79 22.12 0.80
N GLN A 32 16.06 21.78 0.51
CA GLN A 32 16.51 21.20 -0.76
C GLN A 32 15.91 19.81 -1.05
N ILE A 33 15.37 19.11 -0.05
CA ILE A 33 14.65 17.84 -0.25
C ILE A 33 13.51 18.00 -1.28
N LYS A 34 12.89 19.19 -1.35
CA LYS A 34 11.83 19.47 -2.34
C LYS A 34 12.28 19.28 -3.78
N GLN A 35 13.56 19.40 -4.09
CA GLN A 35 14.11 19.19 -5.43
C GLN A 35 14.14 17.71 -5.85
N LEU A 36 14.04 16.77 -4.88
CA LEU A 36 13.96 15.35 -5.16
C LEU A 36 12.54 14.87 -5.47
N MET A 37 11.52 15.72 -5.15
CA MET A 37 10.12 15.37 -5.35
C MET A 37 9.77 15.42 -6.84
N GLY A 38 8.96 14.45 -7.31
CA GLY A 38 8.50 14.47 -8.69
C GLY A 38 8.35 13.08 -9.28
N HIS A 39 8.87 12.90 -10.50
CA HIS A 39 8.77 11.63 -11.22
C HIS A 39 10.09 11.29 -11.91
N ASP A 40 10.26 10.01 -12.22
CA ASP A 40 11.47 9.50 -12.86
C ASP A 40 11.11 8.44 -13.92
N TRP A 41 11.37 8.75 -15.20
CA TRP A 41 11.10 7.86 -16.33
C TRP A 41 11.87 6.53 -16.28
N ARG A 42 12.97 6.44 -15.51
CA ARG A 42 13.74 5.22 -15.31
C ARG A 42 12.88 4.11 -14.72
N ILE A 43 11.86 4.44 -13.93
CA ILE A 43 10.86 3.48 -13.43
C ILE A 43 10.17 2.78 -14.59
N ALA A 44 9.67 3.56 -15.56
CA ALA A 44 9.02 2.99 -16.75
C ALA A 44 9.98 2.16 -17.60
N ALA A 45 11.22 2.63 -17.77
CA ALA A 45 12.25 1.89 -18.51
C ALA A 45 12.57 0.54 -17.86
N GLN A 46 12.74 0.49 -16.54
CA GLN A 46 12.99 -0.75 -15.81
C GLN A 46 11.78 -1.70 -15.89
N VAL A 47 10.56 -1.20 -15.75
CA VAL A 47 9.34 -2.02 -15.90
C VAL A 47 9.29 -2.65 -17.28
N LEU A 48 9.43 -1.85 -18.35
CA LEU A 48 9.34 -2.34 -19.73
C LEU A 48 10.44 -3.35 -20.04
N LEU A 49 11.67 -3.09 -19.61
CA LEU A 49 12.79 -4.03 -19.76
C LEU A 49 12.50 -5.36 -19.05
N THR A 50 11.99 -5.30 -17.82
CA THR A 50 11.67 -6.50 -17.03
C THR A 50 10.54 -7.31 -17.69
N VAL A 51 9.50 -6.65 -18.19
CA VAL A 51 8.42 -7.30 -18.93
C VAL A 51 8.97 -7.97 -20.19
N ILE A 52 9.80 -7.30 -20.97
CA ILE A 52 10.42 -7.87 -22.18
C ILE A 52 11.26 -9.10 -21.82
N ILE A 53 12.08 -9.04 -20.79
CA ILE A 53 12.89 -10.20 -20.35
C ILE A 53 11.96 -11.37 -19.96
N GLN A 54 10.89 -11.11 -19.22
CA GLN A 54 9.93 -12.16 -18.84
C GLN A 54 9.25 -12.82 -20.04
N LEU A 55 8.86 -12.04 -21.05
CA LEU A 55 8.26 -12.57 -22.27
C LEU A 55 9.25 -13.40 -23.10
N VAL A 56 10.50 -12.92 -23.24
CA VAL A 56 11.57 -13.69 -23.89
C VAL A 56 11.82 -14.99 -23.14
N MET A 57 11.89 -14.96 -21.82
CA MET A 57 12.07 -16.16 -21.01
C MET A 57 10.88 -17.12 -21.11
N ALA A 58 9.65 -16.61 -21.19
CA ALA A 58 8.45 -17.42 -21.43
C ALA A 58 8.53 -18.17 -22.79
N ILE A 59 9.11 -17.55 -23.81
CA ILE A 59 9.38 -18.22 -25.10
C ILE A 59 10.47 -19.29 -24.93
N VAL A 60 11.56 -18.99 -24.22
CA VAL A 60 12.68 -19.93 -24.04
C VAL A 60 12.25 -21.19 -23.28
N VAL A 61 11.45 -21.06 -22.23
CA VAL A 61 11.12 -22.20 -21.35
C VAL A 61 10.21 -23.23 -22.00
N GLN A 62 9.47 -22.90 -23.08
CA GLN A 62 8.54 -23.83 -23.72
C GLN A 62 9.24 -25.11 -24.23
N ASP A 63 10.49 -24.99 -24.67
CA ASP A 63 11.26 -26.10 -25.24
C ASP A 63 12.14 -26.82 -24.21
N LEU A 64 12.23 -26.31 -22.98
CA LEU A 64 13.05 -26.89 -21.93
C LEU A 64 12.36 -28.05 -21.21
N SER A 65 13.16 -28.94 -20.62
CA SER A 65 12.60 -29.96 -19.71
C SER A 65 12.09 -29.33 -18.42
N TRP A 66 11.08 -29.93 -17.78
CA TRP A 66 10.42 -29.41 -16.57
C TRP A 66 11.39 -29.06 -15.42
N LYS A 67 12.50 -29.77 -15.26
CA LYS A 67 13.50 -29.45 -14.25
C LYS A 67 14.13 -28.06 -14.43
N TYR A 68 14.40 -27.67 -15.70
CA TYR A 68 14.92 -26.34 -16.01
C TYR A 68 13.82 -25.28 -15.95
N VAL A 69 12.58 -25.62 -16.35
CA VAL A 69 11.43 -24.73 -16.18
C VAL A 69 11.29 -24.36 -14.71
N TRP A 70 11.27 -25.31 -13.77
CA TRP A 70 11.13 -25.02 -12.34
C TRP A 70 12.33 -24.26 -11.78
N PHE A 71 13.54 -24.57 -12.19
CA PHE A 71 14.72 -23.84 -11.78
C PHE A 71 14.65 -22.37 -12.22
N LEU A 72 14.34 -22.12 -13.51
CA LEU A 72 14.21 -20.76 -14.06
C LEU A 72 13.00 -20.04 -13.50
N THR A 73 11.91 -20.75 -13.22
CA THR A 73 10.72 -20.20 -12.53
C THR A 73 11.13 -19.62 -11.18
N TYR A 74 11.88 -20.34 -10.38
CA TYR A 74 12.32 -19.85 -9.08
C TYR A 74 13.34 -18.72 -9.21
N VAL A 75 14.44 -18.94 -9.93
CA VAL A 75 15.58 -18.01 -9.94
C VAL A 75 15.30 -16.75 -10.76
N ILE A 76 14.70 -16.89 -11.94
CA ILE A 76 14.49 -15.75 -12.86
C ILE A 76 13.08 -15.19 -12.71
N SER A 77 12.04 -16.02 -12.98
CA SER A 77 10.68 -15.52 -12.96
C SER A 77 10.28 -14.99 -11.57
N GLY A 78 10.61 -15.71 -10.51
CA GLY A 78 10.33 -15.27 -9.14
C GLY A 78 10.97 -13.92 -8.80
N THR A 79 12.22 -13.72 -9.17
CA THR A 79 12.93 -12.45 -8.97
C THR A 79 12.31 -11.32 -9.78
N LEU A 80 12.06 -11.53 -11.07
CA LEU A 80 11.56 -10.49 -11.96
C LEU A 80 10.08 -10.17 -11.71
N ASN A 81 9.23 -11.18 -11.44
CA ASN A 81 7.83 -10.95 -11.09
C ASN A 81 7.70 -10.24 -9.74
N HIS A 82 8.56 -10.55 -8.78
CA HIS A 82 8.63 -9.77 -7.54
C HIS A 82 8.98 -8.31 -7.81
N SER A 83 10.01 -8.07 -8.64
CA SER A 83 10.38 -6.69 -9.06
C SER A 83 9.20 -5.97 -9.72
N LEU A 84 8.48 -6.62 -10.65
CA LEU A 84 7.28 -6.04 -11.28
C LEU A 84 6.18 -5.74 -10.27
N SER A 85 5.94 -6.60 -9.29
CA SER A 85 4.95 -6.34 -8.23
C SER A 85 5.33 -5.11 -7.39
N ILE A 86 6.64 -4.92 -7.10
CA ILE A 86 7.14 -3.72 -6.42
C ILE A 86 6.99 -2.46 -7.28
N SER A 87 7.03 -2.57 -8.61
CA SER A 87 6.78 -1.41 -9.48
C SER A 87 5.41 -0.76 -9.25
N PHE A 88 4.40 -1.54 -8.77
CA PHE A 88 3.09 -0.99 -8.42
C PHE A 88 3.14 0.04 -7.30
N HIS A 89 4.12 -0.06 -6.42
CA HIS A 89 4.42 0.90 -5.38
C HIS A 89 4.76 2.28 -5.98
N GLU A 90 5.74 2.34 -6.88
CA GLU A 90 6.13 3.56 -7.59
C GLU A 90 5.00 4.10 -8.49
N ILE A 91 4.36 3.20 -9.25
CA ILE A 91 3.23 3.52 -10.12
C ILE A 91 2.01 4.00 -9.31
N GLY A 92 1.79 3.40 -8.15
CA GLY A 92 0.75 3.78 -7.21
C GLY A 92 0.84 5.23 -6.76
N HIS A 93 2.05 5.70 -6.50
CA HIS A 93 2.35 7.11 -6.18
C HIS A 93 2.49 8.02 -7.40
N ASN A 94 2.25 7.52 -8.62
CA ASN A 94 2.42 8.22 -9.90
C ASN A 94 3.87 8.69 -10.18
N LEU A 95 4.88 7.98 -9.69
CA LEU A 95 6.28 8.39 -9.74
C LEU A 95 6.97 8.10 -11.08
N ALA A 96 6.36 7.31 -11.99
CA ALA A 96 6.95 7.07 -13.31
C ALA A 96 6.75 8.27 -14.26
N PHE A 97 5.56 8.88 -14.29
CA PHE A 97 5.21 9.95 -15.24
C PHE A 97 4.63 11.20 -14.56
N GLY A 98 4.56 11.23 -13.23
CA GLY A 98 4.01 12.32 -12.45
C GLY A 98 2.48 12.34 -12.34
N ASN A 99 1.98 13.17 -11.43
CA ASN A 99 0.55 13.30 -11.14
C ASN A 99 -0.25 13.92 -12.28
N HIS A 100 0.39 14.65 -13.17
CA HIS A 100 -0.23 15.27 -14.36
C HIS A 100 -0.48 14.24 -15.48
N ARG A 101 0.06 13.02 -15.39
CA ARG A 101 -0.14 11.92 -16.35
C ARG A 101 -0.66 10.64 -15.68
N PRO A 102 -1.80 10.67 -14.99
CA PRO A 102 -2.30 9.53 -14.23
C PRO A 102 -2.65 8.32 -15.13
N THR A 103 -3.14 8.58 -16.35
CA THR A 103 -3.45 7.53 -17.33
C THR A 103 -2.19 6.79 -17.79
N ALA A 104 -1.07 7.51 -18.04
CA ALA A 104 0.19 6.87 -18.42
C ALA A 104 0.71 5.94 -17.30
N ASN A 105 0.65 6.39 -16.03
CA ASN A 105 0.97 5.53 -14.90
C ASN A 105 0.04 4.31 -14.83
N ARG A 106 -1.24 4.48 -15.12
CA ARG A 106 -2.21 3.37 -15.13
C ARG A 106 -1.90 2.34 -16.20
N ILE A 107 -1.61 2.79 -17.43
CA ILE A 107 -1.22 1.91 -18.55
C ILE A 107 0.05 1.15 -18.22
N LEU A 108 1.06 1.83 -17.64
CA LEU A 108 2.27 1.16 -17.19
C LEU A 108 1.98 0.08 -16.13
N GLY A 109 1.04 0.33 -15.23
CA GLY A 109 0.58 -0.67 -14.24
C GLY A 109 -0.08 -1.88 -14.90
N PHE A 110 -0.86 -1.71 -15.96
CA PHE A 110 -1.43 -2.83 -16.72
C PHE A 110 -0.33 -3.63 -17.43
N ILE A 111 0.66 -2.96 -18.03
CA ILE A 111 1.80 -3.62 -18.67
C ILE A 111 2.63 -4.41 -17.64
N ALA A 112 2.90 -3.83 -16.48
CA ALA A 112 3.64 -4.49 -15.41
C ALA A 112 2.92 -5.72 -14.83
N ASN A 113 1.59 -5.76 -14.92
CA ASN A 113 0.79 -6.91 -14.49
C ASN A 113 1.01 -8.14 -15.38
N LEU A 114 1.12 -7.95 -16.70
CA LEU A 114 1.02 -9.04 -17.69
C LEU A 114 1.86 -10.30 -17.35
N PRO A 115 3.15 -10.21 -16.93
CA PRO A 115 3.89 -11.41 -16.58
C PRO A 115 3.53 -12.01 -15.22
N LEU A 116 2.72 -11.31 -14.40
CA LEU A 116 2.37 -11.76 -13.05
C LEU A 116 1.22 -12.77 -13.04
N CYS A 117 0.42 -12.82 -14.09
CA CYS A 117 -0.82 -13.60 -14.16
C CYS A 117 -1.83 -13.27 -13.04
N ILE A 118 -1.74 -12.07 -12.44
CA ILE A 118 -2.60 -11.59 -11.35
C ILE A 118 -2.90 -10.10 -11.54
N PRO A 119 -4.18 -9.68 -11.67
CA PRO A 119 -4.59 -8.30 -11.96
C PRO A 119 -4.52 -7.40 -10.72
N SER A 120 -3.34 -7.12 -10.19
CA SER A 120 -3.17 -6.47 -8.87
C SER A 120 -2.88 -4.98 -8.90
N SER A 121 -2.37 -4.39 -10.01
CA SER A 121 -1.87 -3.00 -10.01
C SER A 121 -2.90 -1.93 -9.62
N VAL A 122 -4.17 -2.11 -10.00
CA VAL A 122 -5.26 -1.17 -9.68
C VAL A 122 -5.67 -1.30 -8.22
N THR A 123 -5.88 -2.54 -7.78
CA THR A 123 -6.25 -2.88 -6.41
C THR A 123 -5.14 -2.49 -5.43
N PHE A 124 -3.87 -2.74 -5.78
CA PHE A 124 -2.72 -2.34 -4.97
C PHE A 124 -2.76 -0.83 -4.69
N LYS A 125 -2.83 0.02 -5.72
CA LYS A 125 -2.89 1.48 -5.53
C LYS A 125 -4.02 1.89 -4.60
N LYS A 126 -5.20 1.29 -4.75
CA LYS A 126 -6.41 1.61 -3.99
C LYS A 126 -6.24 1.38 -2.48
N TYR A 127 -5.47 0.37 -2.09
CA TYR A 127 -5.23 0.01 -0.69
C TYR A 127 -3.92 0.59 -0.15
N HIS A 128 -2.88 0.65 -0.96
CA HIS A 128 -1.57 1.17 -0.56
C HIS A 128 -1.60 2.66 -0.15
N ILE A 129 -2.39 3.48 -0.81
CA ILE A 129 -2.60 4.89 -0.42
C ILE A 129 -3.27 4.99 0.96
N ASP A 130 -4.18 4.06 1.30
CA ASP A 130 -4.77 4.03 2.64
C ASP A 130 -3.77 3.55 3.69
N HIS A 131 -2.91 2.58 3.35
CA HIS A 131 -1.83 2.15 4.24
C HIS A 131 -0.94 3.33 4.64
N HIS A 132 -0.45 4.13 3.69
CA HIS A 132 0.32 5.35 3.99
C HIS A 132 -0.43 6.35 4.86
N LYS A 133 -1.73 6.49 4.64
CA LYS A 133 -2.56 7.45 5.37
C LYS A 133 -2.93 6.99 6.77
N PHE A 134 -3.06 5.68 6.99
CA PHE A 134 -3.61 5.08 8.18
C PHE A 134 -2.68 4.03 8.79
N GLN A 135 -1.38 4.12 8.55
CA GLN A 135 -0.40 3.15 9.01
C GLN A 135 -0.62 2.76 10.48
N GLY A 136 -0.80 1.47 10.71
CA GLY A 136 -1.01 0.89 12.03
C GLY A 136 -2.42 1.08 12.61
N ASP A 137 -3.33 1.83 11.97
CA ASP A 137 -4.71 1.94 12.45
C ASP A 137 -5.43 0.60 12.38
N ASP A 138 -5.95 0.14 13.53
CA ASP A 138 -6.54 -1.20 13.64
C ASP A 138 -7.79 -1.41 12.77
N MET A 139 -8.42 -0.35 12.29
CA MET A 139 -9.64 -0.42 11.48
C MET A 139 -9.42 -0.03 10.01
N LEU A 140 -8.43 0.83 9.75
CA LEU A 140 -8.29 1.51 8.47
C LEU A 140 -7.04 1.11 7.68
N ASP A 141 -6.01 0.55 8.37
CA ASP A 141 -4.81 0.05 7.69
C ASP A 141 -5.08 -1.32 7.07
N PRO A 142 -5.16 -1.43 5.72
CA PRO A 142 -5.42 -2.69 5.04
C PRO A 142 -4.28 -3.69 5.12
N ASP A 143 -3.05 -3.25 5.48
CA ASP A 143 -1.85 -4.08 5.48
C ASP A 143 -1.62 -4.85 6.79
N LEU A 144 -2.34 -4.49 7.85
CA LEU A 144 -2.19 -5.19 9.13
C LEU A 144 -2.67 -6.63 9.04
N PRO A 145 -1.87 -7.64 9.48
CA PRO A 145 -2.33 -9.01 9.59
C PRO A 145 -3.59 -9.12 10.46
N THR A 146 -4.47 -10.02 10.10
CA THR A 146 -5.69 -10.28 10.88
C THR A 146 -5.38 -11.02 12.19
N TYR A 147 -6.31 -10.97 13.14
CA TYR A 147 -6.20 -11.77 14.38
C TYR A 147 -6.16 -13.27 14.09
N PHE A 148 -6.85 -13.71 13.02
CA PHE A 148 -6.84 -15.10 12.57
C PHE A 148 -5.45 -15.51 12.05
N GLU A 149 -4.81 -14.68 11.21
CA GLU A 149 -3.44 -14.94 10.75
C GLU A 149 -2.46 -15.03 11.91
N ALA A 150 -2.57 -14.10 12.88
CA ALA A 150 -1.72 -14.08 14.05
C ALA A 150 -1.92 -15.33 14.93
N TRP A 151 -3.16 -15.81 15.07
CA TRP A 151 -3.48 -17.04 15.81
C TRP A 151 -2.97 -18.30 15.09
N LEU A 152 -3.13 -18.37 13.76
CA LEU A 152 -2.82 -19.58 12.99
C LEU A 152 -1.30 -19.79 12.83
N PHE A 153 -0.53 -18.70 12.64
CA PHE A 153 0.86 -18.77 12.21
C PHE A 153 1.88 -18.47 13.33
N GLN A 154 1.65 -18.91 14.57
CA GLN A 154 2.53 -18.63 15.72
C GLN A 154 3.79 -19.52 15.76
N SER A 155 3.66 -20.79 15.41
CA SER A 155 4.75 -21.76 15.47
C SER A 155 5.79 -21.49 14.36
N ARG A 156 7.01 -22.04 14.51
CA ARG A 156 8.04 -21.92 13.45
C ARG A 156 7.55 -22.45 12.11
N LEU A 157 6.87 -23.61 12.12
CA LEU A 157 6.26 -24.17 10.90
C LEU A 157 5.12 -23.27 10.41
N GLY A 158 4.29 -22.75 11.32
CA GLY A 158 3.25 -21.79 10.97
C GLY A 158 3.82 -20.54 10.29
N LYS A 159 4.91 -19.96 10.81
CA LYS A 159 5.57 -18.80 10.22
C LYS A 159 6.20 -19.10 8.85
N LEU A 160 6.76 -20.29 8.67
CA LEU A 160 7.20 -20.74 7.35
C LEU A 160 6.03 -20.85 6.37
N LEU A 161 4.92 -21.43 6.77
CA LEU A 161 3.68 -21.50 5.98
C LEU A 161 3.12 -20.11 5.70
N TYR A 162 3.18 -19.19 6.68
CA TYR A 162 2.78 -17.79 6.51
C TYR A 162 3.54 -17.13 5.34
N ILE A 163 4.86 -17.31 5.27
CA ILE A 163 5.68 -16.80 4.17
C ILE A 163 5.29 -17.47 2.85
N ILE A 164 5.08 -18.77 2.81
CA ILE A 164 4.69 -19.50 1.58
C ILE A 164 3.36 -19.00 1.04
N VAL A 165 2.36 -18.78 1.90
CA VAL A 165 1.03 -18.33 1.50
C VAL A 165 0.87 -16.80 1.45
N GLN A 166 1.96 -16.06 1.69
CA GLN A 166 1.97 -14.59 1.68
C GLN A 166 1.33 -13.97 0.42
N PRO A 167 1.56 -14.49 -0.81
CA PRO A 167 0.90 -13.94 -2.01
C PRO A 167 -0.62 -13.93 -1.89
N ILE A 168 -1.19 -15.01 -1.36
CA ILE A 168 -2.64 -15.15 -1.18
C ILE A 168 -3.12 -14.23 -0.06
N LEU A 169 -2.42 -14.23 1.07
CA LEU A 169 -2.78 -13.37 2.22
C LEU A 169 -2.73 -11.90 1.83
N TYR A 170 -1.69 -11.48 1.11
CA TYR A 170 -1.53 -10.09 0.67
C TYR A 170 -2.61 -9.65 -0.33
N ALA A 171 -3.06 -10.56 -1.20
CA ALA A 171 -4.16 -10.29 -2.12
C ALA A 171 -5.53 -10.22 -1.43
N VAL A 172 -5.78 -11.07 -0.44
CA VAL A 172 -7.11 -11.24 0.18
C VAL A 172 -7.31 -10.36 1.42
N ARG A 173 -6.25 -10.15 2.22
CA ARG A 173 -6.32 -9.40 3.49
C ARG A 173 -6.94 -8.00 3.35
N PRO A 174 -6.53 -7.14 2.38
CA PRO A 174 -7.14 -5.83 2.21
C PRO A 174 -8.64 -5.89 1.96
N LEU A 175 -9.11 -6.88 1.19
CA LEU A 175 -10.52 -7.08 0.89
C LEU A 175 -11.34 -7.46 2.13
N LEU A 176 -10.74 -8.21 3.06
CA LEU A 176 -11.39 -8.63 4.30
C LEU A 176 -11.35 -7.54 5.38
N ARG A 177 -10.24 -6.79 5.47
CA ARG A 177 -10.06 -5.78 6.50
C ARG A 177 -10.77 -4.47 6.22
N VAL A 178 -10.65 -3.99 4.99
CA VAL A 178 -11.18 -2.68 4.55
C VAL A 178 -11.90 -2.88 3.21
N PRO A 179 -13.08 -3.56 3.20
CA PRO A 179 -13.79 -3.86 1.96
C PRO A 179 -14.15 -2.58 1.22
N LYS A 180 -13.84 -2.54 -0.07
CA LYS A 180 -14.15 -1.42 -0.97
C LYS A 180 -14.87 -1.95 -2.22
N PRO A 181 -15.79 -1.19 -2.80
CA PRO A 181 -16.47 -1.60 -4.02
C PRO A 181 -15.47 -1.82 -5.17
N VAL A 182 -15.75 -2.82 -6.00
CA VAL A 182 -14.99 -3.09 -7.22
C VAL A 182 -15.20 -1.95 -8.22
N THR A 183 -14.12 -1.48 -8.80
CA THR A 183 -14.13 -0.38 -9.78
C THR A 183 -14.10 -0.91 -11.22
N LEU A 184 -14.60 -0.13 -12.18
CA LEU A 184 -14.50 -0.47 -13.60
C LEU A 184 -13.04 -0.71 -14.04
N LEU A 185 -12.08 0.04 -13.49
CA LEU A 185 -10.66 -0.15 -13.80
C LEU A 185 -10.13 -1.50 -13.30
N GLU A 186 -10.60 -2.01 -12.18
CA GLU A 186 -10.25 -3.35 -11.70
C GLU A 186 -10.80 -4.43 -12.63
N VAL A 187 -12.03 -4.25 -13.15
CA VAL A 187 -12.63 -5.16 -14.13
C VAL A 187 -11.85 -5.13 -15.45
N ILE A 188 -11.51 -3.94 -15.95
CA ILE A 188 -10.69 -3.80 -17.17
C ILE A 188 -9.33 -4.48 -16.98
N ASN A 189 -8.67 -4.27 -15.85
CA ASN A 189 -7.39 -4.90 -15.52
C ASN A 189 -7.51 -6.44 -15.52
N LEU A 190 -8.56 -6.98 -14.91
CA LEU A 190 -8.85 -8.42 -14.91
C LEU A 190 -9.07 -8.97 -16.33
N LEU A 191 -9.83 -8.29 -17.17
CA LEU A 191 -10.10 -8.73 -18.54
C LEU A 191 -8.83 -8.71 -19.40
N ILE A 192 -7.98 -7.68 -19.25
CA ILE A 192 -6.68 -7.61 -19.93
C ILE A 192 -5.80 -8.77 -19.51
N GLU A 193 -5.74 -9.08 -18.22
CA GLU A 193 -4.93 -10.17 -17.67
C GLU A 193 -5.40 -11.53 -18.20
N ILE A 194 -6.70 -11.82 -18.09
CA ILE A 194 -7.28 -13.09 -18.62
C ILE A 194 -6.99 -13.24 -20.10
N ALA A 195 -7.14 -12.18 -20.90
CA ALA A 195 -6.86 -12.22 -22.32
C ALA A 195 -5.38 -12.51 -22.61
N PHE A 196 -4.47 -11.87 -21.87
CA PHE A 196 -3.04 -12.09 -22.00
C PHE A 196 -2.65 -13.52 -21.58
N ASP A 197 -3.13 -14.02 -20.46
CA ASP A 197 -2.88 -15.36 -19.96
C ASP A 197 -3.37 -16.43 -20.96
N ALA A 198 -4.55 -16.21 -21.56
CA ALA A 198 -5.06 -17.07 -22.61
C ALA A 198 -4.16 -17.08 -23.86
N VAL A 199 -3.61 -15.92 -24.26
CA VAL A 199 -2.64 -15.80 -25.36
C VAL A 199 -1.35 -16.56 -25.03
N ILE A 200 -0.79 -16.38 -23.84
CA ILE A 200 0.41 -17.11 -23.40
C ILE A 200 0.15 -18.61 -23.40
N PHE A 201 -0.95 -19.05 -22.82
CA PHE A 201 -1.29 -20.47 -22.74
C PHE A 201 -1.50 -21.09 -24.14
N TYR A 202 -2.21 -20.39 -25.03
CA TYR A 202 -2.54 -20.88 -26.38
C TYR A 202 -1.31 -20.93 -27.30
N PHE A 203 -0.47 -19.90 -27.31
CA PHE A 203 0.67 -19.79 -28.23
C PHE A 203 1.98 -20.37 -27.68
N LEU A 204 2.23 -20.29 -26.37
CA LEU A 204 3.48 -20.73 -25.75
C LEU A 204 3.30 -21.98 -24.87
N GLY A 205 2.05 -22.36 -24.56
CA GLY A 205 1.70 -23.58 -23.88
C GLY A 205 1.89 -23.55 -22.35
N MET A 206 1.67 -24.72 -21.76
CA MET A 206 1.61 -24.91 -20.31
C MET A 206 2.91 -24.51 -19.58
N LYS A 207 4.09 -24.81 -20.15
CA LYS A 207 5.37 -24.52 -19.48
C LYS A 207 5.60 -23.02 -19.28
N SER A 208 5.28 -22.22 -20.30
CA SER A 208 5.39 -20.76 -20.25
C SER A 208 4.40 -20.16 -19.26
N PHE A 209 3.17 -20.64 -19.25
CA PHE A 209 2.17 -20.21 -18.28
C PHE A 209 2.57 -20.56 -16.82
N VAL A 210 3.03 -21.79 -16.60
CA VAL A 210 3.57 -22.22 -15.28
C VAL A 210 4.77 -21.38 -14.87
N TYR A 211 5.68 -21.09 -15.79
CA TYR A 211 6.85 -20.23 -15.53
C TYR A 211 6.44 -18.86 -15.02
N LEU A 212 5.46 -18.21 -15.64
CA LEU A 212 4.99 -16.88 -15.22
C LEU A 212 4.20 -16.94 -13.91
N LEU A 213 3.15 -17.74 -13.83
CA LEU A 213 2.24 -17.83 -12.69
C LEU A 213 2.98 -18.29 -11.42
N PHE A 214 3.73 -19.39 -11.48
CA PHE A 214 4.47 -19.88 -10.32
C PHE A 214 5.68 -19.01 -10.01
N GLY A 215 6.24 -18.27 -10.97
CA GLY A 215 7.19 -17.22 -10.70
C GLY A 215 6.62 -16.17 -9.75
N THR A 216 5.39 -15.73 -9.98
CA THR A 216 4.70 -14.81 -9.07
C THR A 216 4.48 -15.42 -7.69
N LEU A 217 3.90 -16.62 -7.63
CA LEU A 217 3.59 -17.27 -6.34
C LEU A 217 4.85 -17.55 -5.52
N LEU A 218 5.92 -18.03 -6.14
CA LEU A 218 7.18 -18.31 -5.46
C LEU A 218 7.91 -17.01 -5.11
N GLY A 219 7.99 -16.06 -6.02
CA GLY A 219 8.68 -14.78 -5.83
C GLY A 219 8.06 -13.92 -4.73
N LEU A 220 6.75 -13.93 -4.58
CA LEU A 220 6.04 -13.24 -3.49
C LEU A 220 5.92 -14.10 -2.21
N GLY A 221 6.19 -15.40 -2.31
CA GLY A 221 6.13 -16.37 -1.21
C GLY A 221 7.52 -16.69 -0.64
N LEU A 222 7.91 -17.96 -0.69
CA LEU A 222 9.19 -18.44 -0.15
C LEU A 222 10.34 -18.16 -1.14
N HIS A 223 10.81 -16.94 -1.17
CA HIS A 223 11.91 -16.47 -2.01
C HIS A 223 12.76 -15.45 -1.24
N PRO A 224 14.10 -15.37 -1.47
CA PRO A 224 14.96 -14.40 -0.79
C PRO A 224 14.49 -12.95 -0.87
N ILE A 225 13.96 -12.55 -2.03
CA ILE A 225 13.49 -11.19 -2.29
C ILE A 225 12.19 -10.84 -1.53
N SER A 226 11.36 -11.84 -1.17
CA SER A 226 10.10 -11.63 -0.45
C SER A 226 10.29 -11.18 1.00
N GLY A 227 11.54 -11.24 1.49
CA GLY A 227 11.88 -10.70 2.81
C GLY A 227 11.53 -9.22 2.98
N HIS A 228 11.32 -8.48 1.87
CA HIS A 228 10.87 -7.10 1.94
C HIS A 228 9.52 -6.96 2.66
N PHE A 229 8.53 -7.82 2.40
CA PHE A 229 7.21 -7.78 3.08
C PHE A 229 7.29 -7.86 4.60
N ILE A 230 8.30 -8.56 5.11
CA ILE A 230 8.52 -8.72 6.55
C ILE A 230 9.43 -7.60 7.07
N SER A 231 10.40 -7.15 6.28
CA SER A 231 11.38 -6.14 6.72
C SER A 231 10.77 -4.77 6.98
N GLU A 232 9.69 -4.42 6.33
CA GLU A 232 9.17 -3.07 6.27
C GLU A 232 8.53 -2.61 7.59
N HIS A 233 7.61 -3.40 8.14
CA HIS A 233 6.77 -2.96 9.26
C HIS A 233 6.65 -3.95 10.42
N TYR A 234 7.39 -5.08 10.42
CA TYR A 234 7.38 -5.98 11.57
C TYR A 234 8.37 -5.50 12.64
N ILE A 235 7.98 -5.58 13.89
CA ILE A 235 8.73 -5.04 15.04
C ILE A 235 9.92 -5.94 15.34
N PHE A 236 11.06 -5.66 14.76
CA PHE A 236 12.33 -6.32 15.07
C PHE A 236 13.03 -5.70 16.28
N VAL A 237 12.83 -4.40 16.51
CA VAL A 237 13.34 -3.62 17.64
C VAL A 237 12.17 -2.88 18.28
N GLU A 238 12.01 -3.03 19.57
CA GLU A 238 10.93 -2.38 20.31
C GLU A 238 11.01 -0.84 20.18
N GLY A 239 9.86 -0.21 19.95
CA GLY A 239 9.77 1.24 19.74
C GLY A 239 9.94 1.70 18.29
N TYR A 240 10.20 0.77 17.36
CA TYR A 240 10.30 1.08 15.94
C TYR A 240 9.28 0.26 15.12
N GLU A 241 8.65 0.89 14.14
CA GLU A 241 7.56 0.29 13.35
C GLU A 241 7.80 0.29 11.84
N THR A 242 8.84 0.99 11.38
CA THR A 242 9.23 1.06 9.96
C THR A 242 10.74 0.89 9.87
N TYR A 243 11.19 0.08 8.94
CA TYR A 243 12.61 -0.25 8.77
C TYR A 243 13.00 -0.10 7.31
N SER A 244 14.19 0.45 7.09
CA SER A 244 14.81 0.45 5.77
C SER A 244 15.75 -0.75 5.60
N TYR A 245 15.93 -1.17 4.36
CA TYR A 245 16.89 -2.18 3.94
C TYR A 245 17.91 -1.54 3.01
N TYR A 246 19.20 -1.70 3.34
CA TYR A 246 20.30 -1.10 2.59
C TYR A 246 21.20 -2.17 1.96
N GLY A 247 20.59 -3.12 1.24
CA GLY A 247 21.30 -4.20 0.56
C GLY A 247 21.17 -4.15 -0.96
N PRO A 248 21.87 -5.07 -1.67
CA PRO A 248 21.98 -5.03 -3.14
C PRO A 248 20.66 -5.31 -3.89
N LEU A 249 19.68 -5.96 -3.26
CA LEU A 249 18.40 -6.23 -3.91
C LEU A 249 17.61 -4.96 -4.21
N ASN A 250 17.96 -3.82 -3.60
CA ASN A 250 17.42 -2.51 -3.94
C ASN A 250 17.53 -2.17 -5.43
N TYR A 251 18.61 -2.59 -6.10
CA TYR A 251 18.79 -2.35 -7.54
C TYR A 251 17.71 -3.03 -8.40
N LEU A 252 17.19 -4.17 -7.95
CA LEU A 252 16.13 -4.91 -8.64
C LEU A 252 14.72 -4.45 -8.26
N THR A 253 14.57 -3.75 -7.13
CA THR A 253 13.28 -3.44 -6.51
C THR A 253 13.01 -1.95 -6.37
N PHE A 254 13.48 -1.13 -7.33
CA PHE A 254 13.22 0.33 -7.36
C PHE A 254 13.61 1.05 -6.07
N ASN A 255 14.60 0.55 -5.33
CA ASN A 255 14.99 1.05 -4.00
C ASN A 255 13.85 1.02 -2.95
N VAL A 256 12.87 0.12 -3.09
CA VAL A 256 11.78 -0.05 -2.10
C VAL A 256 12.29 -0.26 -0.67
N GLY A 257 13.52 -0.80 -0.53
CA GLY A 257 14.14 -0.97 0.77
C GLY A 257 14.46 0.33 1.50
N TYR A 258 14.48 1.48 0.85
CA TYR A 258 14.53 2.79 1.52
C TYR A 258 13.15 3.17 2.06
N HIS A 259 12.59 2.30 2.91
CA HIS A 259 11.19 2.33 3.26
C HIS A 259 10.82 3.41 4.30
N ASN A 260 11.70 3.72 5.26
CA ASN A 260 11.55 4.88 6.14
C ASN A 260 11.53 6.19 5.33
N GLU A 261 12.47 6.32 4.40
CA GLU A 261 12.61 7.48 3.52
C GLU A 261 11.38 7.64 2.62
N HIS A 262 10.85 6.51 2.13
CA HIS A 262 9.65 6.49 1.33
C HIS A 262 8.40 6.90 2.12
N HIS A 263 8.20 6.36 3.33
CA HIS A 263 7.07 6.76 4.18
C HIS A 263 7.13 8.23 4.60
N ASP A 264 8.35 8.77 4.82
CA ASP A 264 8.51 10.21 5.05
C ASP A 264 8.16 11.03 3.81
N PHE A 265 8.54 10.58 2.62
CA PHE A 265 8.40 11.32 1.36
C PHE A 265 7.90 10.43 0.22
N PRO A 266 6.63 9.98 0.22
CA PRO A 266 6.08 9.08 -0.80
C PRO A 266 5.95 9.71 -2.20
N ASN A 267 6.29 10.98 -2.35
CA ASN A 267 6.36 11.72 -3.61
C ASN A 267 7.79 11.88 -4.16
N ILE A 268 8.78 11.22 -3.54
CA ILE A 268 10.16 11.10 -4.07
C ILE A 268 10.29 9.74 -4.74
N PRO A 269 10.71 9.68 -6.03
CA PRO A 269 10.94 8.42 -6.72
C PRO A 269 12.00 7.56 -6.03
N GLY A 270 11.83 6.25 -6.04
CA GLY A 270 12.75 5.29 -5.40
C GLY A 270 14.22 5.50 -5.78
N TYR A 271 14.52 5.90 -7.03
CA TYR A 271 15.87 6.22 -7.46
C TYR A 271 16.50 7.44 -6.77
N ALA A 272 15.70 8.31 -6.18
CA ALA A 272 16.18 9.50 -5.45
C ALA A 272 16.21 9.30 -3.92
N LEU A 273 15.63 8.23 -3.38
CA LEU A 273 15.64 7.95 -1.93
C LEU A 273 17.05 7.79 -1.34
N PRO A 274 18.04 7.16 -2.02
CA PRO A 274 19.43 7.16 -1.53
C PRO A 274 20.01 8.57 -1.37
N GLN A 275 19.60 9.52 -2.21
CA GLN A 275 20.03 10.92 -2.09
C GLN A 275 19.35 11.61 -0.93
N LEU A 276 18.05 11.34 -0.68
CA LEU A 276 17.34 11.84 0.50
C LEU A 276 18.07 11.45 1.80
N LYS A 277 18.45 10.17 1.93
CA LYS A 277 19.23 9.69 3.08
C LYS A 277 20.55 10.45 3.26
N LYS A 278 21.27 10.74 2.14
CA LYS A 278 22.51 11.52 2.18
C LYS A 278 22.33 12.98 2.57
N ILE A 279 21.18 13.58 2.25
CA ILE A 279 20.85 14.97 2.60
C ILE A 279 20.53 15.10 4.10
N ALA A 280 19.85 14.10 4.67
CA ALA A 280 19.36 14.14 6.05
C ALA A 280 19.84 12.92 6.88
N PRO A 281 21.14 12.67 6.99
CA PRO A 281 21.67 11.47 7.63
C PRO A 281 21.31 11.38 9.12
N ASP A 282 21.17 12.50 9.81
CA ASP A 282 20.78 12.58 11.22
C ASP A 282 19.38 12.05 11.52
N TYR A 283 18.52 11.93 10.51
CA TYR A 283 17.19 11.32 10.65
C TYR A 283 17.16 9.82 10.33
N TYR A 284 18.16 9.29 9.61
CA TYR A 284 18.11 7.91 9.12
C TYR A 284 19.25 7.02 9.62
N ASP A 285 20.45 7.55 9.89
CA ASP A 285 21.62 6.74 10.22
C ASP A 285 21.50 6.02 11.56
N ASN A 286 20.73 6.56 12.49
CA ASN A 286 20.49 5.98 13.81
C ASN A 286 19.24 5.09 13.89
N LEU A 287 18.47 4.96 12.79
CA LEU A 287 17.32 4.08 12.77
C LEU A 287 17.77 2.62 12.59
N PRO A 288 17.13 1.66 13.26
CA PRO A 288 17.37 0.25 12.99
C PRO A 288 17.03 -0.08 11.54
N CYS A 289 17.88 -0.86 10.89
CA CYS A 289 17.77 -1.20 9.48
C CYS A 289 18.18 -2.64 9.21
N HIS A 290 17.90 -3.11 8.01
CA HIS A 290 18.24 -4.44 7.53
C HIS A 290 19.26 -4.35 6.40
N TYR A 291 20.15 -5.37 6.29
CA TYR A 291 21.11 -5.51 5.21
C TYR A 291 20.93 -6.83 4.43
N SER A 292 20.05 -7.72 4.89
CA SER A 292 19.75 -8.99 4.25
C SER A 292 18.31 -9.39 4.45
N TRP A 293 17.52 -9.46 3.39
CA TRP A 293 16.15 -9.97 3.44
C TRP A 293 16.09 -11.47 3.76
N MET A 294 17.10 -12.25 3.37
CA MET A 294 17.20 -13.66 3.81
C MET A 294 17.33 -13.77 5.33
N LYS A 295 18.15 -12.88 5.93
CA LYS A 295 18.27 -12.83 7.40
C LYS A 295 16.96 -12.42 8.06
N VAL A 296 16.24 -11.48 7.48
CA VAL A 296 14.89 -11.07 7.93
C VAL A 296 13.95 -12.27 7.96
N LEU A 297 13.85 -13.04 6.87
CA LEU A 297 13.02 -14.25 6.82
C LEU A 297 13.45 -15.29 7.85
N TYR A 298 14.76 -15.53 7.98
CA TYR A 298 15.31 -16.45 8.97
C TYR A 298 14.95 -16.02 10.41
N ASP A 299 15.18 -14.75 10.74
CA ASP A 299 14.89 -14.21 12.07
C ASP A 299 13.38 -14.25 12.35
N PHE A 300 12.53 -13.93 11.38
CA PHE A 300 11.08 -14.00 11.51
C PHE A 300 10.61 -15.43 11.88
N ILE A 301 11.15 -16.45 11.21
CA ILE A 301 10.80 -17.84 11.49
C ILE A 301 11.34 -18.29 12.86
N ARG A 302 12.58 -17.92 13.20
CA ARG A 302 13.30 -18.46 14.37
C ARG A 302 12.99 -17.74 15.66
N ASN A 303 12.79 -16.41 15.62
CA ASN A 303 12.58 -15.61 16.82
C ASN A 303 11.13 -15.80 17.33
N PRO A 304 10.92 -16.28 18.57
CA PRO A 304 9.59 -16.49 19.13
C PRO A 304 8.80 -15.19 19.34
N LYS A 305 9.48 -14.04 19.45
CA LYS A 305 8.83 -12.72 19.60
C LYS A 305 8.28 -12.18 18.27
N LEU A 306 8.79 -12.67 17.12
CA LEU A 306 8.32 -12.27 15.81
C LEU A 306 7.21 -13.19 15.33
N GLY A 307 6.25 -12.63 14.61
CA GLY A 307 5.13 -13.32 14.00
C GLY A 307 4.14 -12.33 13.41
N PRO A 308 3.02 -12.77 12.84
CA PRO A 308 2.02 -11.84 12.29
C PRO A 308 1.50 -10.81 13.31
N GLN A 309 1.56 -11.12 14.61
CA GLN A 309 1.19 -10.19 15.70
C GLN A 309 2.22 -9.07 15.93
N SER A 310 3.46 -9.22 15.46
CA SER A 310 4.53 -8.22 15.68
C SER A 310 4.41 -7.02 14.76
N ARG A 311 3.26 -6.37 14.79
CA ARG A 311 2.94 -5.13 14.07
C ARG A 311 2.38 -4.12 15.07
N ILE A 312 2.74 -2.86 14.92
CA ILE A 312 2.11 -1.79 15.70
C ILE A 312 0.61 -1.73 15.35
N ARG A 313 -0.21 -1.60 16.39
CA ARG A 313 -1.62 -1.27 16.26
C ARG A 313 -1.92 0.01 17.01
N ARG A 314 -2.74 0.87 16.42
CA ARG A 314 -3.18 2.13 17.02
C ARG A 314 -4.65 2.40 16.78
N THR A 315 -5.23 3.20 17.65
CA THR A 315 -6.57 3.75 17.50
C THR A 315 -6.45 5.24 17.21
N ILE A 316 -6.40 5.64 15.94
CA ILE A 316 -6.33 7.06 15.53
C ILE A 316 -7.67 7.78 15.77
N ARG A 317 -8.71 7.04 16.15
CA ARG A 317 -10.10 7.51 16.22
C ARG A 317 -10.35 8.73 17.12
N SER A 318 -9.42 9.13 18.00
CA SER A 318 -9.67 10.24 18.94
C SER A 318 -9.28 11.62 18.39
N SER A 319 -8.19 11.75 17.63
CA SER A 319 -7.75 13.06 17.15
C SER A 319 -8.39 13.47 15.83
N ALA A 320 -8.54 12.56 14.87
CA ALA A 320 -9.17 12.86 13.58
C ALA A 320 -10.69 13.07 13.71
N LEU A 321 -11.38 12.28 14.55
CA LEU A 321 -12.80 12.52 14.86
C LEU A 321 -13.01 13.77 15.73
N LYS A 322 -12.12 14.03 16.69
CA LYS A 322 -12.18 15.29 17.47
C LYS A 322 -11.94 16.50 16.56
N ASN A 323 -10.98 16.43 15.61
CA ASN A 323 -10.76 17.51 14.65
C ASN A 323 -11.93 17.64 13.65
N LYS A 324 -12.49 16.55 13.16
CA LYS A 324 -13.65 16.60 12.28
C LYS A 324 -14.89 17.17 13.01
N ASN A 325 -15.16 16.70 14.23
CA ASN A 325 -16.25 17.21 15.04
C ASN A 325 -16.02 18.67 15.49
N ALA A 326 -14.78 19.07 15.74
CA ALA A 326 -14.43 20.46 16.06
C ALA A 326 -14.58 21.39 14.84
N ILE A 327 -14.24 20.92 13.64
CA ILE A 327 -14.44 21.65 12.38
C ILE A 327 -15.94 21.72 12.05
N ASP A 328 -16.69 20.64 12.20
CA ASP A 328 -18.14 20.59 11.98
C ASP A 328 -18.90 21.46 12.99
N LEU A 329 -18.46 21.51 14.26
CA LEU A 329 -19.02 22.41 15.27
C LEU A 329 -18.70 23.88 14.99
N LYS A 330 -17.46 24.20 14.58
CA LYS A 330 -17.08 25.56 14.15
C LYS A 330 -17.86 26.02 12.92
N ASN A 331 -18.07 25.13 11.96
CA ASN A 331 -18.86 25.44 10.77
C ASN A 331 -20.34 25.63 11.11
N LYS A 332 -20.91 24.81 12.01
CA LYS A 332 -22.28 24.99 12.52
C LYS A 332 -22.47 26.29 13.31
N SER A 333 -21.51 26.68 14.17
CA SER A 333 -21.60 27.94 14.93
C SER A 333 -21.53 29.15 13.98
N LYS A 334 -20.63 29.11 12.98
CA LYS A 334 -20.53 30.18 11.97
C LYS A 334 -21.75 30.32 11.09
N VAL A 335 -22.40 29.20 10.75
CA VAL A 335 -23.66 29.19 10.01
C VAL A 335 -24.81 29.73 10.88
N ASN A 336 -24.83 29.39 12.17
CA ASN A 336 -25.85 29.93 13.08
C ASN A 336 -25.67 31.44 13.36
N GLU A 337 -24.41 31.94 13.44
CA GLU A 337 -24.13 33.39 13.47
C GLU A 337 -24.65 34.11 12.23
N ILE A 338 -24.37 33.57 11.04
CA ILE A 338 -24.86 34.11 9.77
C ILE A 338 -26.38 34.09 9.69
N LEU A 339 -27.05 33.02 10.18
CA LEU A 339 -28.50 32.93 10.23
C LEU A 339 -29.11 33.95 11.23
N HIS A 340 -28.45 34.15 12.38
CA HIS A 340 -28.89 35.17 13.35
C HIS A 340 -28.70 36.61 12.82
N GLU A 341 -27.64 36.87 12.05
CA GLU A 341 -27.45 38.17 11.40
C GLU A 341 -28.47 38.41 10.26
N VAL A 342 -28.84 37.37 9.52
CA VAL A 342 -29.84 37.44 8.47
C VAL A 342 -31.24 37.66 9.05
N ASP A 343 -31.61 37.01 10.17
CA ASP A 343 -32.90 37.21 10.84
C ASP A 343 -33.02 38.59 11.53
N ASN A 344 -31.93 39.15 12.04
CA ASN A 344 -31.90 40.48 12.61
C ASN A 344 -31.89 41.63 11.57
N ASN A 345 -31.50 41.36 10.32
CA ASN A 345 -31.44 42.34 9.25
C ASN A 345 -32.60 42.31 8.24
N ASN A 346 -33.71 41.67 8.57
CA ASN A 346 -34.88 41.54 7.70
C ASN A 346 -35.59 42.87 7.33
N ASN A 347 -34.94 44.05 7.56
CA ASN A 347 -35.48 45.36 7.16
C ASN A 347 -34.67 46.11 6.10
N THR A 348 -33.60 45.55 5.54
CA THR A 348 -32.84 46.19 4.43
C THR A 348 -32.28 45.09 3.51
N HIS A 349 -32.49 45.21 2.18
CA HIS A 349 -32.03 44.25 1.17
C HIS A 349 -30.50 43.94 1.28
N PRO A 350 -30.06 42.72 1.60
CA PRO A 350 -28.65 42.41 1.65
C PRO A 350 -28.15 41.79 0.34
N HIS A 351 -27.01 42.27 -0.13
CA HIS A 351 -26.19 41.63 -1.15
C HIS A 351 -25.49 40.39 -0.51
N VAL A 352 -26.04 39.21 -0.72
CA VAL A 352 -25.46 37.94 -0.28
C VAL A 352 -24.22 37.66 -1.14
N SER A 353 -23.05 37.52 -0.53
CA SER A 353 -21.77 37.25 -1.22
C SER A 353 -21.76 35.88 -1.91
N ARG A 354 -20.85 35.72 -2.89
CA ARG A 354 -20.73 34.48 -3.65
C ARG A 354 -20.30 33.27 -2.78
N GLU A 355 -19.60 33.51 -1.67
CA GLU A 355 -19.19 32.46 -0.70
C GLU A 355 -20.34 32.03 0.21
N GLU A 356 -21.17 32.96 0.65
CA GLU A 356 -22.39 32.68 1.43
C GLU A 356 -23.38 31.84 0.64
N ARG A 357 -23.54 32.07 -0.66
CA ARG A 357 -24.36 31.23 -1.54
C ARG A 357 -23.82 29.82 -1.71
N LYS A 358 -22.48 29.63 -1.70
CA LYS A 358 -21.87 28.29 -1.72
C LYS A 358 -22.12 27.54 -0.42
N LEU A 359 -22.02 28.18 0.73
CA LEU A 359 -22.28 27.58 2.04
C LEU A 359 -23.75 27.16 2.19
N LEU A 360 -24.70 28.00 1.77
CA LEU A 360 -26.12 27.68 1.75
C LEU A 360 -26.47 26.49 0.84
N ASN A 361 -25.82 26.36 -0.31
CA ASN A 361 -26.03 25.22 -1.21
C ASN A 361 -25.44 23.92 -0.66
N ILE A 362 -24.30 23.96 0.04
CA ILE A 362 -23.72 22.79 0.72
C ILE A 362 -24.62 22.31 1.84
N GLN A 363 -25.25 23.23 2.59
CA GLN A 363 -26.15 22.88 3.69
C GLN A 363 -27.49 22.30 3.19
N LYS A 364 -28.06 22.84 2.10
CA LYS A 364 -29.25 22.25 1.44
C LYS A 364 -28.96 20.83 0.91
N HIS A 365 -27.73 20.55 0.49
CA HIS A 365 -27.35 19.21 0.06
C HIS A 365 -27.14 18.25 1.24
N ALA A 366 -26.54 18.71 2.34
CA ALA A 366 -26.32 17.93 3.55
C ALA A 366 -27.65 17.59 4.27
N SER A 367 -28.60 18.52 4.32
CA SER A 367 -29.92 18.28 4.90
C SER A 367 -30.77 17.30 4.08
N ARG A 368 -30.66 17.30 2.75
CA ARG A 368 -31.32 16.30 1.89
C ARG A 368 -30.72 14.90 2.06
N LEU A 369 -29.43 14.77 2.28
CA LEU A 369 -28.78 13.48 2.59
C LEU A 369 -29.18 12.94 3.97
N SER A 370 -29.33 13.78 4.98
CA SER A 370 -29.75 13.35 6.32
C SER A 370 -31.23 12.90 6.39
N THR A 371 -32.10 13.50 5.59
CA THR A 371 -33.52 13.06 5.49
C THR A 371 -33.66 11.75 4.73
N THR A 372 -32.79 11.46 3.78
CA THR A 372 -32.79 10.18 3.05
C THR A 372 -32.26 9.02 3.91
N ILE A 373 -31.31 9.29 4.83
CA ILE A 373 -30.79 8.28 5.75
C ILE A 373 -31.79 7.95 6.88
N ASN A 374 -32.44 8.95 7.44
CA ASN A 374 -33.46 8.73 8.49
C ASN A 374 -34.77 8.16 7.95
N GLY A 375 -35.10 8.32 6.67
CA GLY A 375 -36.27 7.72 6.03
C GLY A 375 -36.14 6.20 5.81
N ASN A 376 -34.93 5.68 5.71
CA ASN A 376 -34.69 4.23 5.53
C ASN A 376 -34.62 3.44 6.85
N GLU A 377 -34.44 4.09 8.00
CA GLU A 377 -34.45 3.38 9.31
C GLU A 377 -35.86 3.09 9.86
N HIS A 378 -36.91 3.78 9.35
CA HIS A 378 -38.30 3.55 9.80
C HIS A 378 -39.05 2.46 9.01
N HIS A 379 -38.49 1.94 7.90
CA HIS A 379 -39.15 0.89 7.10
C HIS A 379 -38.66 -0.54 7.38
N SER A 380 -37.67 -0.75 8.25
CA SER A 380 -37.16 -2.09 8.57
C SER A 380 -37.56 -2.66 9.92
N LYS A 381 -38.65 -2.11 10.56
CA LYS A 381 -39.19 -2.60 11.85
C LYS A 381 -40.57 -3.23 11.78
N HIS A 382 -41.10 -3.48 10.60
CA HIS A 382 -42.35 -4.24 10.42
C HIS A 382 -42.25 -5.08 9.12
N GLU A 383 -41.55 -6.18 9.23
CA GLU A 383 -41.83 -7.45 8.51
C GLU A 383 -41.07 -8.57 9.20
#